data_e2fdf895bc866f47ce94e3c4bf6f8e81
#
_entry.id   e2fdf895bc866f47ce94e3c4bf6f8e81
#
_cell.length_a   1.000
_cell.length_b   1.000
_cell.length_c   1.000
_cell.angle_alpha   90.00
_cell.angle_beta   90.00
_cell.angle_gamma   90.00
#
_symmetry.space_group_name_H-M   'P 1'
#
loop_
_entity.id
_entity.type
_entity.pdbx_description
1 polymer ?
#
loop_
_entity_poly.entity_id
_entity_poly.type
_entity_poly.pdbx_seq_one_letter_code
_entity_poly.pdbx_strand_id
1 'polypeptide(L)'
;SLYKKFATVKFDVIGVHIEMGFPNMDFSEADAFCKKNGIELYHEPSDVYEILKLNKTDDGRLQCSLCSKFKKALVIDGAKKYRCNKVAFAHHGDDAVETLFMNMIYGGKIATFTPKMYLTRTEMNFIRPLVYAYESDIVSAVEEAHVPIVPSTCPADKHTKREEFKHLLNDLYLKYPQAKSNLLTSLTNEENTMLWKKTPRKK
;
A
#
# COMPACT_ATOMS: atom_id res chain seq x y z
N SER A 1 18.54 0.77 8.74
CA SER A 1 17.62 -0.22 9.27
C SER A 1 18.37 -1.40 9.86
N LEU A 2 17.82 -2.00 10.93
CA LEU A 2 18.43 -3.18 11.59
C LEU A 2 18.64 -4.33 10.59
N TYR A 3 17.68 -4.56 9.69
CA TYR A 3 17.78 -5.62 8.68
C TYR A 3 19.00 -5.45 7.76
N LYS A 4 19.33 -4.21 7.36
CA LYS A 4 20.54 -3.94 6.55
C LYS A 4 21.84 -4.34 7.28
N LYS A 5 21.87 -4.25 8.61
CA LYS A 5 23.06 -4.61 9.43
C LYS A 5 23.27 -6.12 9.52
N PHE A 6 22.19 -6.91 9.49
CA PHE A 6 22.21 -8.37 9.67
C PHE A 6 22.01 -9.17 8.40
N ALA A 7 21.68 -8.51 7.27
CA ALA A 7 21.50 -9.20 6.00
C ALA A 7 22.78 -9.80 5.47
N THR A 8 22.73 -11.05 5.03
CA THR A 8 23.86 -11.74 4.39
C THR A 8 24.18 -11.16 3.02
N VAL A 9 23.21 -10.56 2.36
CA VAL A 9 23.37 -9.89 1.07
C VAL A 9 23.33 -8.38 1.31
N LYS A 10 24.35 -7.66 0.85
CA LYS A 10 24.38 -6.20 0.92
C LYS A 10 23.37 -5.62 -0.04
N PHE A 11 22.60 -4.64 0.41
CA PHE A 11 21.66 -3.85 -0.37
C PHE A 11 21.59 -2.42 0.14
N ASP A 12 21.24 -1.51 -0.74
CA ASP A 12 21.01 -0.11 -0.41
C ASP A 12 19.51 0.18 -0.41
N VAL A 13 19.09 1.11 0.45
CA VAL A 13 17.71 1.55 0.58
C VAL A 13 17.70 3.06 0.49
N ILE A 14 16.89 3.57 -0.42
CA ILE A 14 16.55 4.99 -0.52
C ILE A 14 15.06 5.19 -0.32
N GLY A 15 14.67 6.35 0.14
CA GLY A 15 13.28 6.81 0.13
C GLY A 15 13.01 7.60 -1.16
N VAL A 16 11.87 7.34 -1.78
CA VAL A 16 11.35 8.17 -2.87
C VAL A 16 9.94 8.60 -2.52
N HIS A 17 9.75 9.89 -2.31
CA HIS A 17 8.47 10.51 -2.08
C HIS A 17 7.97 11.13 -3.39
N ILE A 18 6.73 10.80 -3.76
CA ILE A 18 6.07 11.45 -4.90
C ILE A 18 5.21 12.60 -4.36
N GLU A 19 5.57 13.80 -4.71
CA GLU A 19 4.81 15.00 -4.38
C GLU A 19 3.55 15.06 -5.25
N MET A 20 2.42 14.61 -4.70
CA MET A 20 1.16 14.51 -5.44
C MET A 20 0.52 15.87 -5.75
N GLY A 21 1.08 16.97 -5.23
CA GLY A 21 0.55 18.32 -5.38
C GLY A 21 -0.61 18.66 -4.44
N PHE A 22 -0.89 17.84 -3.44
CA PHE A 22 -1.90 18.20 -2.43
C PHE A 22 -1.42 19.39 -1.59
N PRO A 23 -2.33 20.33 -1.23
CA PRO A 23 -1.95 21.51 -0.47
C PRO A 23 -1.52 21.18 0.96
N ASN A 24 -0.69 22.05 1.54
CA ASN A 24 -0.30 22.00 2.96
C ASN A 24 0.37 20.70 3.43
N MET A 25 1.06 19.98 2.54
CA MET A 25 1.91 18.86 2.96
C MET A 25 3.26 19.41 3.42
N ASP A 26 3.67 18.99 4.62
CA ASP A 26 4.97 19.32 5.20
C ASP A 26 5.78 18.05 5.46
N PHE A 27 6.98 17.98 4.88
CA PHE A 27 7.90 16.84 5.00
C PHE A 27 9.13 17.14 5.85
N SER A 28 9.22 18.34 6.43
CA SER A 28 10.42 18.82 7.14
C SER A 28 10.86 17.87 8.27
N GLU A 29 9.93 17.33 9.04
CA GLU A 29 10.22 16.36 10.10
C GLU A 29 10.70 15.02 9.53
N ALA A 30 10.08 14.54 8.44
CA ALA A 30 10.47 13.31 7.78
C ALA A 30 11.87 13.43 7.16
N ASP A 31 12.18 14.57 6.54
CA ASP A 31 13.50 14.88 6.00
C ASP A 31 14.57 14.92 7.10
N ALA A 32 14.28 15.59 8.20
CA ALA A 32 15.19 15.65 9.35
C ALA A 32 15.44 14.26 9.93
N PHE A 33 14.39 13.44 10.05
CA PHE A 33 14.50 12.07 10.53
C PHE A 33 15.34 11.20 9.57
N CYS A 34 15.07 11.26 8.27
CA CYS A 34 15.83 10.52 7.27
C CYS A 34 17.31 10.92 7.29
N LYS A 35 17.61 12.21 7.30
CA LYS A 35 18.97 12.74 7.40
C LYS A 35 19.68 12.27 8.65
N LYS A 36 19.03 12.34 9.82
CA LYS A 36 19.58 11.87 11.11
C LYS A 36 19.91 10.37 11.08
N ASN A 37 19.13 9.57 10.35
CA ASN A 37 19.30 8.12 10.27
C ASN A 37 20.11 7.65 9.06
N GLY A 38 20.70 8.56 8.29
CA GLY A 38 21.50 8.22 7.10
C GLY A 38 20.69 7.58 5.99
N ILE A 39 19.41 7.96 5.86
CA ILE A 39 18.51 7.51 4.80
C ILE A 39 18.45 8.61 3.75
N GLU A 40 18.80 8.29 2.50
CA GLU A 40 18.61 9.19 1.38
C GLU A 40 17.13 9.25 1.03
N LEU A 41 16.53 10.45 1.09
CA LEU A 41 15.14 10.69 0.72
C LEU A 41 15.09 11.67 -0.46
N TYR A 42 14.45 11.25 -1.54
CA TYR A 42 14.26 12.05 -2.75
C TYR A 42 12.80 12.44 -2.91
N HIS A 43 12.56 13.69 -3.29
CA HIS A 43 11.25 14.22 -3.61
C HIS A 43 11.09 14.34 -5.11
N GLU A 44 10.05 13.71 -5.66
CA GLU A 44 9.72 13.75 -7.08
C GLU A 44 8.43 14.56 -7.26
N PRO A 45 8.50 15.77 -7.83
CA PRO A 45 7.33 16.59 -8.07
C PRO A 45 6.41 15.96 -9.12
N SER A 46 5.11 16.21 -8.99
CA SER A 46 4.14 15.78 -10.00
C SER A 46 2.89 16.67 -10.03
N ASP A 47 2.21 16.69 -11.17
CA ASP A 47 0.96 17.41 -11.40
C ASP A 47 -0.28 16.51 -11.18
N VAL A 48 -0.14 15.42 -10.41
CA VAL A 48 -1.23 14.44 -10.28
C VAL A 48 -2.49 15.06 -9.70
N TYR A 49 -2.39 15.92 -8.70
CA TYR A 49 -3.57 16.57 -8.12
C TYR A 49 -4.31 17.45 -9.13
N GLU A 50 -3.59 18.20 -9.97
CA GLU A 50 -4.19 19.01 -11.05
C GLU A 50 -4.93 18.11 -12.05
N ILE A 51 -4.30 17.01 -12.47
CA ILE A 51 -4.93 16.02 -13.35
C ILE A 51 -6.20 15.42 -12.71
N LEU A 52 -6.16 15.10 -11.42
CA LEU A 52 -7.31 14.56 -10.71
C LEU A 52 -8.45 15.56 -10.60
N LYS A 53 -8.16 16.86 -10.43
CA LYS A 53 -9.18 17.92 -10.40
C LYS A 53 -9.92 18.05 -11.73
N LEU A 54 -9.22 17.83 -12.85
CA LEU A 54 -9.80 17.85 -14.19
C LEU A 54 -10.59 16.57 -14.53
N ASN A 55 -10.34 15.47 -13.80
CA ASN A 55 -10.93 14.14 -14.05
C ASN A 55 -11.73 13.66 -12.84
N LYS A 56 -12.61 14.49 -12.32
CA LYS A 56 -13.51 14.08 -11.22
C LYS A 56 -14.57 13.11 -11.71
N THR A 57 -15.14 12.36 -10.80
CA THR A 57 -16.36 11.56 -11.04
C THR A 57 -17.57 12.49 -11.23
N ASP A 58 -18.70 11.96 -11.75
CA ASP A 58 -19.92 12.74 -11.98
C ASP A 58 -20.48 13.37 -10.69
N ASP A 59 -20.19 12.77 -9.53
CA ASP A 59 -20.54 13.30 -8.20
C ASP A 59 -19.46 14.24 -7.61
N GLY A 60 -18.50 14.68 -8.43
CA GLY A 60 -17.48 15.67 -8.08
C GLY A 60 -16.31 15.16 -7.24
N ARG A 61 -16.21 13.86 -6.97
CA ARG A 61 -15.12 13.28 -6.16
C ARG A 61 -13.87 13.03 -6.98
N LEU A 62 -12.72 13.02 -6.31
CA LEU A 62 -11.46 12.61 -6.91
C LEU A 62 -11.44 11.10 -7.19
N GLN A 63 -10.92 10.71 -8.34
CA GLN A 63 -10.83 9.30 -8.74
C GLN A 63 -9.61 8.63 -8.07
N CYS A 64 -9.82 7.94 -6.93
CA CYS A 64 -8.76 7.20 -6.21
C CYS A 64 -8.09 6.13 -7.08
N SER A 65 -8.82 5.49 -7.99
CA SER A 65 -8.26 4.50 -8.92
C SER A 65 -7.28 5.12 -9.91
N LEU A 66 -7.58 6.32 -10.41
CA LEU A 66 -6.71 7.09 -11.30
C LEU A 66 -5.47 7.59 -10.54
N CYS A 67 -5.66 8.14 -9.33
CA CYS A 67 -4.58 8.54 -8.44
C CYS A 67 -3.59 7.38 -8.18
N SER A 68 -4.11 6.20 -7.86
CA SER A 68 -3.30 5.00 -7.63
C SER A 68 -2.49 4.58 -8.86
N LYS A 69 -3.04 4.70 -10.07
CA LYS A 69 -2.33 4.41 -11.32
C LYS A 69 -1.17 5.37 -11.55
N PHE A 70 -1.40 6.68 -11.40
CA PHE A 70 -0.35 7.68 -11.54
C PHE A 70 0.73 7.52 -10.46
N LYS A 71 0.35 7.36 -9.20
CA LYS A 71 1.30 7.12 -8.11
C LYS A 71 2.20 5.92 -8.41
N LYS A 72 1.61 4.81 -8.90
CA LYS A 72 2.39 3.62 -9.26
C LYS A 72 3.36 3.88 -10.41
N ALA A 73 2.95 4.61 -11.45
CA ALA A 73 3.82 4.95 -12.57
C ALA A 73 5.00 5.82 -12.11
N LEU A 74 4.73 6.89 -11.38
CA LEU A 74 5.74 7.81 -10.87
C LEU A 74 6.74 7.15 -9.91
N VAL A 75 6.26 6.23 -9.05
CA VAL A 75 7.15 5.43 -8.20
C VAL A 75 8.08 4.54 -9.02
N ILE A 76 7.60 3.95 -10.12
CA ILE A 76 8.42 3.17 -11.03
C ILE A 76 9.47 4.05 -11.72
N ASP A 77 9.05 5.23 -12.19
CA ASP A 77 9.94 6.18 -12.86
C ASP A 77 11.02 6.69 -11.89
N GLY A 78 10.65 7.04 -10.66
CA GLY A 78 11.59 7.37 -9.61
C GLY A 78 12.57 6.23 -9.30
N ALA A 79 12.07 5.00 -9.17
CA ALA A 79 12.90 3.82 -8.94
C ALA A 79 13.92 3.60 -10.08
N LYS A 80 13.52 3.80 -11.34
CA LYS A 80 14.42 3.72 -12.50
C LYS A 80 15.45 4.85 -12.49
N LYS A 81 15.01 6.08 -12.21
CA LYS A 81 15.88 7.27 -12.12
C LYS A 81 17.03 7.04 -11.14
N TYR A 82 16.72 6.45 -9.99
CA TYR A 82 17.71 6.13 -8.95
C TYR A 82 18.29 4.73 -9.04
N ARG A 83 18.13 4.05 -10.17
CA ARG A 83 18.70 2.71 -10.47
C ARG A 83 18.31 1.64 -9.43
N CYS A 84 17.12 1.74 -8.85
CA CYS A 84 16.60 0.71 -7.96
C CYS A 84 16.12 -0.50 -8.77
N ASN A 85 16.37 -1.71 -8.25
CA ASN A 85 15.87 -2.95 -8.86
C ASN A 85 14.62 -3.50 -8.18
N LYS A 86 14.18 -2.87 -7.08
CA LYS A 86 12.97 -3.22 -6.32
C LYS A 86 12.29 -1.96 -5.80
N VAL A 87 10.98 -2.04 -5.71
CA VAL A 87 10.14 -1.05 -5.01
C VAL A 87 9.49 -1.76 -3.82
N ALA A 88 9.67 -1.21 -2.62
CA ALA A 88 9.01 -1.67 -1.41
C ALA A 88 7.83 -0.77 -1.07
N PHE A 89 6.65 -1.38 -0.86
CA PHE A 89 5.47 -0.70 -0.33
C PHE A 89 5.21 -1.15 1.10
N ALA A 90 4.74 -0.22 1.92
CA ALA A 90 4.42 -0.47 3.33
C ALA A 90 3.03 -1.12 3.55
N HIS A 91 2.45 -1.76 2.53
CA HIS A 91 1.19 -2.48 2.72
C HIS A 91 1.37 -3.59 3.76
N HIS A 92 0.40 -3.69 4.66
CA HIS A 92 0.38 -4.63 5.78
C HIS A 92 -0.75 -5.66 5.67
N GLY A 93 -0.88 -6.54 6.66
CA GLY A 93 -1.85 -7.63 6.66
C GLY A 93 -3.29 -7.15 6.59
N ASP A 94 -3.63 -6.10 7.37
CA ASP A 94 -4.99 -5.53 7.35
C ASP A 94 -5.34 -4.97 5.96
N ASP A 95 -4.41 -4.29 5.26
CA ASP A 95 -4.59 -3.86 3.87
C ASP A 95 -4.91 -5.02 2.92
N ALA A 96 -4.27 -6.17 3.14
CA ALA A 96 -4.48 -7.35 2.30
C ALA A 96 -5.89 -7.92 2.49
N VAL A 97 -6.37 -7.97 3.73
CA VAL A 97 -7.73 -8.43 4.08
C VAL A 97 -8.76 -7.43 3.56
N GLU A 98 -8.59 -6.14 3.77
CA GLU A 98 -9.47 -5.10 3.21
C GLU A 98 -9.59 -5.22 1.69
N THR A 99 -8.45 -5.41 1.00
CA THR A 99 -8.42 -5.58 -0.45
C THR A 99 -9.14 -6.86 -0.89
N LEU A 100 -9.02 -7.96 -0.14
CA LEU A 100 -9.77 -9.18 -0.37
C LEU A 100 -11.27 -8.92 -0.33
N PHE A 101 -11.76 -8.30 0.73
CA PHE A 101 -13.20 -7.99 0.89
C PHE A 101 -13.71 -7.05 -0.19
N MET A 102 -12.96 -5.99 -0.51
CA MET A 102 -13.31 -5.09 -1.62
C MET A 102 -13.41 -5.83 -2.95
N ASN A 103 -12.48 -6.74 -3.25
CA ASN A 103 -12.49 -7.54 -4.46
C ASN A 103 -13.66 -8.53 -4.50
N MET A 104 -14.01 -9.13 -3.37
CA MET A 104 -15.17 -10.04 -3.27
C MET A 104 -16.48 -9.29 -3.50
N ILE A 105 -16.67 -8.15 -2.86
CA ILE A 105 -17.95 -7.41 -2.88
C ILE A 105 -18.13 -6.64 -4.18
N TYR A 106 -17.11 -5.91 -4.65
CA TYR A 106 -17.22 -5.09 -5.85
C TYR A 106 -16.79 -5.80 -7.14
N GLY A 107 -15.90 -6.79 -7.02
CA GLY A 107 -15.30 -7.43 -8.18
C GLY A 107 -15.70 -8.88 -8.41
N GLY A 108 -16.43 -9.52 -7.46
CA GLY A 108 -16.73 -10.95 -7.52
C GLY A 108 -15.48 -11.83 -7.59
N LYS A 109 -14.38 -11.41 -6.96
CA LYS A 109 -13.07 -12.08 -7.02
C LYS A 109 -12.55 -12.36 -5.64
N ILE A 110 -12.15 -13.60 -5.37
CA ILE A 110 -11.38 -13.95 -4.18
C ILE A 110 -9.91 -13.74 -4.50
N ALA A 111 -9.41 -12.53 -4.27
CA ALA A 111 -8.05 -12.14 -4.57
C ALA A 111 -7.62 -10.93 -3.75
N THR A 112 -6.33 -10.87 -3.42
CA THR A 112 -5.67 -9.70 -2.88
C THR A 112 -4.33 -9.47 -3.59
N PHE A 113 -3.55 -8.50 -3.16
CA PHE A 113 -2.21 -8.32 -3.69
C PHE A 113 -1.23 -9.33 -3.10
N THR A 114 -0.23 -9.72 -3.88
CA THR A 114 0.79 -10.69 -3.45
C THR A 114 1.93 -10.01 -2.67
N PRO A 115 2.63 -10.72 -1.77
CA PRO A 115 3.82 -10.22 -1.06
C PRO A 115 4.92 -9.73 -2.00
N LYS A 116 5.09 -10.41 -3.14
CA LYS A 116 6.05 -10.08 -4.19
C LYS A 116 5.39 -10.19 -5.56
N MET A 117 5.69 -9.23 -6.44
CA MET A 117 5.17 -9.21 -7.82
C MET A 117 6.24 -8.68 -8.76
N TYR A 118 6.49 -9.37 -9.85
CA TYR A 118 7.33 -8.88 -10.94
C TYR A 118 6.48 -8.26 -12.04
N LEU A 119 6.82 -7.03 -12.43
CA LEU A 119 6.17 -6.31 -13.52
C LEU A 119 7.00 -6.43 -14.79
N THR A 120 6.63 -7.35 -15.68
CA THR A 120 7.36 -7.65 -16.92
C THR A 120 7.56 -6.41 -17.80
N ARG A 121 6.54 -5.54 -17.94
CA ARG A 121 6.63 -4.34 -18.81
C ARG A 121 7.65 -3.31 -18.32
N THR A 122 7.93 -3.25 -17.05
CA THR A 122 8.81 -2.25 -16.42
C THR A 122 10.06 -2.88 -15.84
N GLU A 123 10.16 -4.20 -15.86
CA GLU A 123 11.25 -5.02 -15.31
C GLU A 123 11.52 -4.71 -13.83
N MET A 124 10.45 -4.42 -13.07
CA MET A 124 10.52 -3.99 -11.69
C MET A 124 9.90 -5.01 -10.74
N ASN A 125 10.62 -5.36 -9.67
CA ASN A 125 10.08 -6.14 -8.58
C ASN A 125 9.38 -5.23 -7.56
N PHE A 126 8.13 -5.52 -7.25
CA PHE A 126 7.42 -4.95 -6.11
C PHE A 126 7.44 -5.93 -4.95
N ILE A 127 7.76 -5.44 -3.77
CA ILE A 127 7.75 -6.21 -2.53
C ILE A 127 6.95 -5.49 -1.44
N ARG A 128 6.42 -6.25 -0.50
CA ARG A 128 5.65 -5.75 0.64
C ARG A 128 6.18 -6.37 1.93
N PRO A 129 7.26 -5.80 2.49
CA PRO A 129 7.93 -6.41 3.63
C PRO A 129 7.06 -6.53 4.89
N LEU A 130 6.01 -5.69 5.02
CA LEU A 130 5.13 -5.65 6.19
C LEU A 130 3.83 -6.44 6.00
N VAL A 131 3.69 -7.23 4.92
CA VAL A 131 2.43 -7.88 4.55
C VAL A 131 1.90 -8.89 5.60
N TYR A 132 2.75 -9.37 6.48
CA TYR A 132 2.38 -10.27 7.59
C TYR A 132 2.24 -9.56 8.94
N ALA A 133 2.55 -8.27 9.02
CA ALA A 133 2.37 -7.47 10.23
C ALA A 133 0.94 -6.91 10.28
N TYR A 134 0.40 -6.70 11.47
CA TYR A 134 -0.82 -5.96 11.67
C TYR A 134 -0.56 -4.45 11.73
N GLU A 135 -1.55 -3.65 11.35
CA GLU A 135 -1.47 -2.19 11.46
C GLU A 135 -1.13 -1.75 12.90
N SER A 136 -1.73 -2.40 13.91
CA SER A 136 -1.46 -2.13 15.32
C SER A 136 0.01 -2.29 15.71
N ASP A 137 0.66 -3.32 15.17
CA ASP A 137 2.07 -3.59 15.46
C ASP A 137 2.97 -2.53 14.83
N ILE A 138 2.60 -2.08 13.62
CA ILE A 138 3.32 -1.02 12.90
C ILE A 138 3.16 0.31 13.63
N VAL A 139 1.94 0.65 14.08
CA VAL A 139 1.68 1.88 14.85
C VAL A 139 2.54 1.89 16.12
N SER A 140 2.53 0.80 16.90
CA SER A 140 3.34 0.68 18.11
C SER A 140 4.85 0.83 17.83
N ALA A 141 5.33 0.21 16.75
CA ALA A 141 6.74 0.30 16.36
C ALA A 141 7.14 1.72 15.88
N VAL A 142 6.23 2.42 15.19
CA VAL A 142 6.42 3.82 14.75
C VAL A 142 6.51 4.75 15.95
N GLU A 143 5.62 4.57 16.94
CA GLU A 143 5.60 5.35 18.18
C GLU A 143 6.88 5.10 19.00
N GLU A 144 7.27 3.85 19.21
CA GLU A 144 8.48 3.47 19.95
C GLU A 144 9.76 4.01 19.29
N ALA A 145 9.83 3.96 17.96
CA ALA A 145 10.96 4.45 17.18
C ALA A 145 10.93 5.96 16.93
N HIS A 146 9.91 6.67 17.39
CA HIS A 146 9.70 8.10 17.15
C HIS A 146 9.82 8.48 15.66
N VAL A 147 9.23 7.66 14.79
CA VAL A 147 9.21 7.95 13.35
C VAL A 147 8.15 9.03 13.09
N PRO A 148 8.51 10.16 12.46
CA PRO A 148 7.54 11.21 12.19
C PRO A 148 6.49 10.76 11.19
N ILE A 149 5.24 11.11 11.45
CA ILE A 149 4.10 10.81 10.57
C ILE A 149 3.72 12.08 9.82
N VAL A 150 3.81 12.03 8.50
CA VAL A 150 3.30 13.10 7.64
C VAL A 150 1.80 12.88 7.44
N PRO A 151 0.92 13.75 7.95
CA PRO A 151 -0.51 13.58 7.80
C PRO A 151 -0.94 13.74 6.35
N SER A 152 -1.90 12.93 5.92
CA SER A 152 -2.49 13.06 4.59
C SER A 152 -3.30 14.35 4.48
N THR A 153 -3.03 15.14 3.43
CA THR A 153 -3.83 16.34 3.09
C THR A 153 -4.72 16.10 1.87
N CYS A 154 -4.87 14.85 1.45
CA CYS A 154 -5.75 14.47 0.35
C CYS A 154 -7.21 14.80 0.68
N PRO A 155 -7.95 15.55 -0.15
CA PRO A 155 -9.36 15.88 0.13
C PRO A 155 -10.30 14.65 0.20
N ALA A 156 -9.88 13.50 -0.34
CA ALA A 156 -10.62 12.24 -0.27
C ALA A 156 -10.22 11.36 0.92
N ASP A 157 -9.29 11.83 1.77
CA ASP A 157 -8.84 11.07 2.94
C ASP A 157 -10.01 10.77 3.88
N LYS A 158 -10.01 9.57 4.50
CA LYS A 158 -11.07 9.06 5.39
C LYS A 158 -12.48 8.94 4.76
N HIS A 159 -12.64 9.27 3.47
CA HIS A 159 -13.92 9.15 2.73
C HIS A 159 -13.80 8.16 1.57
N THR A 160 -12.94 7.15 1.72
CA THR A 160 -12.70 6.15 0.68
C THR A 160 -13.48 4.87 0.95
N LYS A 161 -13.71 4.09 -0.12
CA LYS A 161 -14.27 2.74 0.01
C LYS A 161 -13.44 1.84 0.93
N ARG A 162 -12.13 2.04 0.97
CA ARG A 162 -11.25 1.30 1.88
C ARG A 162 -11.58 1.59 3.33
N GLU A 163 -11.86 2.85 3.68
CA GLU A 163 -12.23 3.20 5.06
C GLU A 163 -13.55 2.56 5.50
N GLU A 164 -14.54 2.48 4.58
CA GLU A 164 -15.77 1.74 4.84
C GLU A 164 -15.50 0.27 5.20
N PHE A 165 -14.58 -0.40 4.47
CA PHE A 165 -14.20 -1.78 4.77
C PHE A 165 -13.39 -1.92 6.05
N LYS A 166 -12.55 -0.96 6.38
CA LYS A 166 -11.81 -0.93 7.65
C LYS A 166 -12.79 -0.92 8.84
N HIS A 167 -13.83 -0.09 8.79
CA HIS A 167 -14.87 -0.07 9.82
C HIS A 167 -15.64 -1.40 9.87
N LEU A 168 -16.09 -1.92 8.73
CA LEU A 168 -16.79 -3.20 8.65
C LEU A 168 -15.98 -4.35 9.26
N LEU A 169 -14.69 -4.42 8.97
CA LEU A 169 -13.79 -5.44 9.50
C LEU A 169 -13.54 -5.26 11.00
N ASN A 170 -13.43 -4.03 11.48
CA ASN A 170 -13.32 -3.76 12.91
C ASN A 170 -14.55 -4.25 13.69
N ASP A 171 -15.75 -4.00 13.19
CA ASP A 171 -17.00 -4.50 13.76
C ASP A 171 -17.03 -6.05 13.76
N LEU A 172 -16.55 -6.66 12.66
CA LEU A 172 -16.42 -8.11 12.57
C LEU A 172 -15.44 -8.67 13.61
N TYR A 173 -14.32 -8.02 13.83
CA TYR A 173 -13.30 -8.43 14.79
C TYR A 173 -13.77 -8.28 16.25
N LEU A 174 -14.56 -7.24 16.53
CA LEU A 174 -15.19 -7.08 17.84
C LEU A 174 -16.14 -8.25 18.15
N LYS A 175 -16.91 -8.69 17.14
CA LYS A 175 -17.86 -9.79 17.29
C LYS A 175 -17.20 -11.18 17.27
N TYR A 176 -16.13 -11.32 16.47
CA TYR A 176 -15.41 -12.57 16.27
C TYR A 176 -13.89 -12.32 16.35
N PRO A 177 -13.29 -12.28 17.56
CA PRO A 177 -11.88 -11.90 17.75
C PRO A 177 -10.88 -12.74 16.93
N GLN A 178 -11.17 -14.05 16.75
CA GLN A 178 -10.34 -14.95 15.95
C GLN A 178 -10.37 -14.65 14.44
N ALA A 179 -11.35 -13.86 13.96
CA ALA A 179 -11.49 -13.58 12.53
C ALA A 179 -10.28 -12.81 11.99
N LYS A 180 -9.69 -11.92 12.80
CA LYS A 180 -8.53 -11.13 12.37
C LYS A 180 -7.36 -12.01 11.93
N SER A 181 -6.97 -12.96 12.77
CA SER A 181 -5.88 -13.90 12.46
C SER A 181 -6.26 -14.90 11.37
N ASN A 182 -7.49 -15.42 11.42
CA ASN A 182 -7.95 -16.43 10.46
C ASN A 182 -8.05 -15.88 9.04
N LEU A 183 -8.51 -14.64 8.87
CA LEU A 183 -8.59 -14.00 7.55
C LEU A 183 -7.19 -13.78 6.95
N LEU A 184 -6.23 -13.33 7.75
CA LEU A 184 -4.85 -13.18 7.28
C LEU A 184 -4.23 -14.55 6.95
N THR A 185 -4.43 -15.56 7.80
CA THR A 185 -3.95 -16.93 7.56
C THR A 185 -4.54 -17.53 6.29
N SER A 186 -5.82 -17.29 6.01
CA SER A 186 -6.49 -17.81 4.82
C SER A 186 -5.87 -17.33 3.50
N LEU A 187 -5.19 -16.17 3.51
CA LEU A 187 -4.49 -15.64 2.34
C LEU A 187 -3.23 -16.44 1.98
N THR A 188 -2.71 -17.24 2.90
CA THR A 188 -1.51 -18.05 2.73
C THR A 188 -1.79 -19.55 2.68
N ASN A 189 -3.05 -19.95 2.87
CA ASN A 189 -3.47 -21.34 2.99
C ASN A 189 -4.09 -21.84 1.68
N GLU A 190 -3.30 -21.86 0.61
CA GLU A 190 -3.74 -22.27 -0.73
C GLU A 190 -4.23 -23.74 -0.76
N GLU A 191 -3.60 -24.62 0.00
CA GLU A 191 -3.91 -26.05 0.05
C GLU A 191 -5.34 -26.33 0.54
N ASN A 192 -5.92 -25.45 1.35
CA ASN A 192 -7.28 -25.57 1.86
C ASN A 192 -8.30 -24.73 1.07
N THR A 193 -7.93 -24.24 -0.12
CA THR A 193 -8.84 -23.46 -0.95
C THR A 193 -9.72 -24.39 -1.80
N MET A 194 -11.00 -24.52 -1.44
CA MET A 194 -11.98 -25.33 -2.14
C MET A 194 -13.05 -24.46 -2.81
N LEU A 195 -12.82 -24.06 -4.04
CA LEU A 195 -13.76 -23.24 -4.81
C LEU A 195 -14.41 -24.06 -5.92
N TRP A 196 -15.66 -23.69 -6.26
CA TRP A 196 -16.39 -24.34 -7.34
C TRP A 196 -15.74 -24.09 -8.71
N LYS A 197 -15.51 -25.12 -9.46
CA LYS A 197 -15.04 -25.00 -10.84
C LYS A 197 -16.20 -24.54 -11.73
N LYS A 198 -15.94 -23.54 -12.56
CA LYS A 198 -16.93 -23.10 -13.58
C LYS A 198 -17.13 -24.22 -14.58
N THR A 199 -18.36 -24.74 -14.66
CA THR A 199 -18.71 -25.72 -15.70
C THR A 199 -18.67 -25.02 -17.06
N PRO A 200 -17.95 -25.55 -18.08
CA PRO A 200 -17.97 -24.96 -19.41
C PRO A 200 -19.41 -24.94 -19.94
N ARG A 201 -19.90 -23.77 -20.37
CA ARG A 201 -21.16 -23.71 -21.09
C ARG A 201 -20.98 -24.51 -22.39
N LYS A 202 -21.73 -25.59 -22.57
CA LYS A 202 -21.83 -26.25 -23.89
C LYS A 202 -22.33 -25.17 -24.87
N LYS A 203 -21.55 -24.92 -25.93
CA LYS A 203 -21.99 -24.07 -27.06
C LYS A 203 -23.08 -24.80 -27.85
#